data_76e8ac9e1a81fdbcd7b448060c2714da
#
_entry.id   76e8ac9e1a81fdbcd7b448060c2714da
#
_cell.length_a   1.000
_cell.length_b   1.000
_cell.length_c   1.000
_cell.angle_alpha   90.00
_cell.angle_beta   90.00
_cell.angle_gamma   90.00
#
_symmetry.space_group_name_H-M   'P 1'
#
loop_
_entity.id
_entity.type
_entity.pdbx_description
1 polymer ?
#
loop_
_entity_poly.entity_id
_entity_poly.type
_entity_poly.pdbx_seq_one_letter_code
_entity_poly.pdbx_strand_id
1 'polypeptide(L)'
;ETRKKRKGEEEEIHIQRLMPADALRIRGRHNAINALAALALTCSAGCALGPVLYGLREYRGERHRVEAIGMFNDVEFFDDSKGTNVGATVAALNGLGADRKVVIILGGEGKGQDFSPLAAPVVRHARAVILIGRDAPLIRAVLDDGDVPLVLAESMEDAVAIANARAHAGDAVLMSPACASFDMFDNYGHRAAVFVQAVVDLASAAGVELEGAV
;
A
#
# COMPACT_ATOMS: atom_id res chain seq x y z
N GLU A 1 -15.79 36.17 -6.11
CA GLU A 1 -16.18 37.30 -5.22
C GLU A 1 -16.33 36.74 -3.80
N THR A 2 -15.38 37.05 -2.92
CA THR A 2 -15.44 36.69 -1.50
C THR A 2 -16.43 37.61 -0.79
N ARG A 3 -17.62 37.14 -0.52
CA ARG A 3 -18.63 37.83 0.27
C ARG A 3 -18.10 38.04 1.70
N LYS A 4 -17.97 39.30 2.14
CA LYS A 4 -17.59 39.63 3.53
C LYS A 4 -18.64 39.08 4.49
N LYS A 5 -18.23 38.12 5.38
CA LYS A 5 -19.09 37.53 6.42
C LYS A 5 -19.60 38.60 7.39
N ARG A 6 -20.89 38.55 7.73
CA ARG A 6 -21.44 39.25 8.89
C ARG A 6 -21.15 38.48 10.16
N LYS A 7 -20.76 39.16 11.24
CA LYS A 7 -20.42 38.58 12.53
C LYS A 7 -21.67 37.88 13.10
N GLY A 8 -21.70 36.54 13.13
CA GLY A 8 -22.82 35.73 13.67
C GLY A 8 -23.51 34.78 12.67
N GLU A 9 -23.13 34.75 11.41
CA GLU A 9 -23.65 33.72 10.47
C GLU A 9 -22.89 32.40 10.66
N GLU A 10 -23.60 31.37 11.11
CA GLU A 10 -23.09 30.00 11.06
C GLU A 10 -22.85 29.59 9.62
N GLU A 11 -21.72 28.93 9.37
CA GLU A 11 -21.35 28.46 8.06
C GLU A 11 -22.23 27.25 7.72
N GLU A 12 -23.16 27.36 6.78
CA GLU A 12 -23.89 26.22 6.26
C GLU A 12 -22.91 25.30 5.53
N ILE A 13 -22.65 24.14 6.09
CA ILE A 13 -21.81 23.10 5.48
C ILE A 13 -22.66 22.38 4.43
N HIS A 14 -22.41 22.66 3.17
CA HIS A 14 -23.01 21.93 2.06
C HIS A 14 -22.17 20.69 1.72
N ILE A 15 -22.72 19.51 1.95
CA ILE A 15 -22.09 18.23 1.57
C ILE A 15 -22.54 17.87 0.16
N GLN A 16 -21.59 17.83 -0.78
CA GLN A 16 -21.80 17.37 -2.13
C GLN A 16 -21.08 16.05 -2.38
N ARG A 17 -21.80 15.03 -2.84
CA ARG A 17 -21.19 13.79 -3.34
C ARG A 17 -20.64 14.06 -4.75
N LEU A 18 -19.34 13.80 -4.96
CA LEU A 18 -18.66 14.07 -6.22
C LEU A 18 -18.56 12.83 -7.09
N MET A 19 -17.95 11.77 -6.57
CA MET A 19 -17.85 10.46 -7.19
C MET A 19 -17.59 9.37 -6.14
N PRO A 20 -17.90 8.08 -6.40
CA PRO A 20 -17.53 6.98 -5.53
C PRO A 20 -16.01 6.81 -5.43
N ALA A 21 -15.48 6.36 -4.28
CA ALA A 21 -14.05 6.16 -4.11
C ALA A 21 -13.49 5.01 -4.97
N ASP A 22 -14.32 4.02 -5.27
CA ASP A 22 -14.00 2.88 -6.15
C ASP A 22 -13.92 3.25 -7.64
N ALA A 23 -14.39 4.45 -8.03
CA ALA A 23 -14.16 5.01 -9.36
C ALA A 23 -12.70 5.46 -9.58
N LEU A 24 -11.89 5.57 -8.51
CA LEU A 24 -10.46 5.83 -8.62
C LEU A 24 -9.73 4.55 -9.02
N ARG A 25 -8.75 4.67 -9.92
CA ARG A 25 -7.88 3.54 -10.30
C ARG A 25 -6.83 3.23 -9.24
N ILE A 26 -6.45 4.22 -8.42
CA ILE A 26 -5.55 4.05 -7.27
C ILE A 26 -6.27 3.35 -6.12
N ARG A 27 -5.65 2.32 -5.55
CA ARG A 27 -6.23 1.47 -4.50
C ARG A 27 -5.98 2.01 -3.10
N GLY A 28 -6.88 1.66 -2.19
CA GLY A 28 -6.75 1.93 -0.76
C GLY A 28 -7.36 3.26 -0.31
N ARG A 29 -7.94 3.24 0.88
CA ARG A 29 -8.65 4.38 1.49
C ARG A 29 -7.75 5.61 1.67
N HIS A 30 -6.45 5.41 1.96
CA HIS A 30 -5.48 6.50 2.05
C HIS A 30 -5.33 7.25 0.74
N ASN A 31 -5.37 6.57 -0.41
CA ASN A 31 -5.33 7.19 -1.73
C ASN A 31 -6.61 7.95 -2.07
N ALA A 32 -7.77 7.51 -1.60
CA ALA A 32 -9.01 8.29 -1.71
C ALA A 32 -8.91 9.62 -0.91
N ILE A 33 -8.28 9.60 0.27
CA ILE A 33 -8.01 10.81 1.06
C ILE A 33 -7.02 11.73 0.32
N ASN A 34 -5.96 11.18 -0.26
CA ASN A 34 -4.99 11.93 -1.07
C ASN A 34 -5.67 12.58 -2.29
N ALA A 35 -6.58 11.87 -2.95
CA ALA A 35 -7.37 12.42 -4.07
C ALA A 35 -8.25 13.59 -3.63
N LEU A 36 -8.90 13.51 -2.45
CA LEU A 36 -9.66 14.64 -1.89
C LEU A 36 -8.76 15.85 -1.58
N ALA A 37 -7.55 15.61 -1.05
CA ALA A 37 -6.60 16.69 -0.80
C ALA A 37 -6.13 17.35 -2.11
N ALA A 38 -5.80 16.55 -3.13
CA ALA A 38 -5.43 17.04 -4.44
C ALA A 38 -6.57 17.86 -5.09
N LEU A 39 -7.82 17.37 -4.96
CA LEU A 39 -9.01 18.07 -5.44
C LEU A 39 -9.17 19.43 -4.75
N ALA A 40 -9.06 19.47 -3.42
CA ALA A 40 -9.18 20.70 -2.66
C ALA A 40 -8.12 21.74 -3.07
N LEU A 41 -6.86 21.32 -3.21
CA LEU A 41 -5.75 22.17 -3.62
C LEU A 41 -5.93 22.72 -5.05
N THR A 42 -6.29 21.87 -6.01
CA THR A 42 -6.46 22.26 -7.40
C THR A 42 -7.66 23.19 -7.60
N CYS A 43 -8.78 22.92 -6.92
CA CYS A 43 -9.94 23.81 -6.94
C CYS A 43 -9.62 25.17 -6.27
N SER A 44 -8.84 25.18 -5.17
CA SER A 44 -8.38 26.41 -4.53
C SER A 44 -7.45 27.24 -5.43
N ALA A 45 -6.71 26.59 -6.33
CA ALA A 45 -5.88 27.23 -7.35
C ALA A 45 -6.70 27.71 -8.57
N GLY A 46 -8.03 27.54 -8.56
CA GLY A 46 -8.93 28.03 -9.62
C GLY A 46 -9.20 27.02 -10.74
N CYS A 47 -8.79 25.76 -10.60
CA CYS A 47 -9.13 24.73 -11.58
C CYS A 47 -10.62 24.36 -11.51
N ALA A 48 -11.23 24.15 -12.66
CA ALA A 48 -12.63 23.73 -12.73
C ALA A 48 -12.82 22.28 -12.22
N LEU A 49 -13.88 22.05 -11.45
CA LEU A 49 -14.15 20.77 -10.79
C LEU A 49 -14.21 19.57 -11.75
N GLY A 50 -14.93 19.71 -12.88
CA GLY A 50 -15.14 18.62 -13.83
C GLY A 50 -13.85 18.02 -14.41
N PRO A 51 -12.94 18.82 -15.00
CA PRO A 51 -11.64 18.35 -15.48
C PRO A 51 -10.78 17.71 -14.37
N VAL A 52 -10.81 18.24 -13.14
CA VAL A 52 -10.04 17.67 -12.01
C VAL A 52 -10.58 16.30 -11.62
N LEU A 53 -11.90 16.13 -11.52
CA LEU A 53 -12.53 14.84 -11.25
C LEU A 53 -12.22 13.83 -12.35
N TYR A 54 -12.24 14.24 -13.60
CA TYR A 54 -11.86 13.38 -14.73
C TYR A 54 -10.39 12.93 -14.60
N GLY A 55 -9.46 13.88 -14.34
CA GLY A 55 -8.05 13.59 -14.13
C GLY A 55 -7.81 12.62 -12.97
N LEU A 56 -8.49 12.81 -11.84
CA LEU A 56 -8.40 11.91 -10.68
C LEU A 56 -8.88 10.49 -11.01
N ARG A 57 -9.95 10.35 -11.80
CA ARG A 57 -10.47 9.05 -12.23
C ARG A 57 -9.52 8.32 -13.18
N GLU A 58 -8.83 9.07 -14.05
CA GLU A 58 -7.89 8.50 -15.03
C GLU A 58 -6.48 8.29 -14.46
N TYR A 59 -6.18 8.87 -13.30
CA TYR A 59 -4.87 8.74 -12.66
C TYR A 59 -4.63 7.31 -12.18
N ARG A 60 -3.57 6.70 -12.67
CA ARG A 60 -3.22 5.30 -12.40
C ARG A 60 -2.29 5.10 -11.18
N GLY A 61 -1.86 6.18 -10.55
CA GLY A 61 -0.88 6.16 -9.45
C GLY A 61 0.55 6.33 -9.94
N GLU A 62 1.47 6.38 -8.98
CA GLU A 62 2.91 6.40 -9.22
C GLU A 62 3.47 5.00 -9.03
N ARG A 63 4.48 4.66 -9.84
CA ARG A 63 5.20 3.39 -9.69
C ARG A 63 5.73 3.21 -8.28
N HIS A 64 5.66 1.99 -7.78
CA HIS A 64 6.15 1.60 -6.45
C HIS A 64 5.41 2.26 -5.27
N ARG A 65 4.17 2.74 -5.47
CA ARG A 65 3.30 3.32 -4.43
C ARG A 65 1.95 2.62 -4.41
N VAL A 66 1.90 1.48 -3.73
CA VAL A 66 0.73 0.59 -3.71
C VAL A 66 0.26 0.30 -5.15
N GLU A 67 1.23 0.09 -6.04
CA GLU A 67 1.02 -0.24 -7.44
C GLU A 67 0.50 -1.68 -7.55
N ALA A 68 -0.64 -1.87 -8.21
CA ALA A 68 -1.17 -3.20 -8.47
C ALA A 68 -0.31 -3.87 -9.55
N ILE A 69 0.28 -5.02 -9.23
CA ILE A 69 1.13 -5.79 -10.14
C ILE A 69 0.31 -6.76 -10.97
N GLY A 70 -0.68 -7.37 -10.36
CA GLY A 70 -1.57 -8.33 -10.99
C GLY A 70 -2.25 -9.23 -9.97
N MET A 71 -3.10 -10.13 -10.46
CA MET A 71 -3.85 -11.08 -9.66
C MET A 71 -3.52 -12.51 -10.07
N PHE A 72 -3.34 -13.37 -9.09
CA PHE A 72 -3.06 -14.79 -9.25
C PHE A 72 -3.81 -15.58 -8.17
N ASN A 73 -4.61 -16.59 -8.56
CA ASN A 73 -5.44 -17.39 -7.67
C ASN A 73 -6.35 -16.55 -6.73
N ASP A 74 -7.00 -15.51 -7.26
CA ASP A 74 -7.80 -14.55 -6.49
C ASP A 74 -7.02 -13.80 -5.40
N VAL A 75 -5.70 -13.75 -5.46
CA VAL A 75 -4.82 -12.96 -4.61
C VAL A 75 -4.23 -11.83 -5.43
N GLU A 76 -4.43 -10.59 -5.01
CA GLU A 76 -3.92 -9.40 -5.70
C GLU A 76 -2.57 -8.98 -5.09
N PHE A 77 -1.55 -8.76 -5.94
CA PHE A 77 -0.19 -8.40 -5.52
C PHE A 77 0.06 -6.90 -5.70
N PHE A 78 0.66 -6.26 -4.69
CA PHE A 78 0.94 -4.83 -4.67
C PHE A 78 2.39 -4.54 -4.37
N ASP A 79 3.01 -3.66 -5.19
CA ASP A 79 4.32 -3.10 -4.95
C ASP A 79 4.23 -1.70 -4.31
N ASP A 80 4.74 -1.59 -3.09
CA ASP A 80 4.93 -0.34 -2.37
C ASP A 80 6.40 -0.19 -1.92
N SER A 81 7.34 -0.53 -2.82
CA SER A 81 8.78 -0.43 -2.56
C SER A 81 9.23 0.96 -2.11
N LYS A 82 8.46 2.00 -2.45
CA LYS A 82 8.69 3.37 -2.01
C LYS A 82 8.28 3.60 -0.56
N GLY A 83 7.55 2.69 0.07
CA GLY A 83 7.20 2.65 1.49
C GLY A 83 8.42 2.34 2.37
N THR A 84 9.45 3.21 2.35
CA THR A 84 10.74 3.03 3.03
C THR A 84 10.74 3.52 4.48
N ASN A 85 9.58 3.78 5.05
CA ASN A 85 9.39 4.20 6.44
C ASN A 85 8.09 3.64 7.02
N VAL A 86 8.04 3.55 8.34
CA VAL A 86 6.91 3.00 9.10
C VAL A 86 5.58 3.69 8.78
N GLY A 87 5.57 5.02 8.68
CA GLY A 87 4.35 5.78 8.42
C GLY A 87 3.71 5.46 7.07
N ALA A 88 4.52 5.29 6.01
CA ALA A 88 4.05 4.90 4.69
C ALA A 88 3.43 3.49 4.70
N THR A 89 4.11 2.54 5.32
CA THR A 89 3.62 1.15 5.45
C THR A 89 2.34 1.06 6.27
N VAL A 90 2.25 1.79 7.38
CA VAL A 90 1.00 1.89 8.17
C VAL A 90 -0.14 2.42 7.31
N ALA A 91 0.09 3.47 6.51
CA ALA A 91 -0.92 4.03 5.62
C ALA A 91 -1.36 3.02 4.54
N ALA A 92 -0.41 2.33 3.90
CA ALA A 92 -0.69 1.31 2.89
C ALA A 92 -1.48 0.14 3.48
N LEU A 93 -1.05 -0.40 4.63
CA LEU A 93 -1.70 -1.52 5.30
C LEU A 93 -3.12 -1.17 5.77
N ASN A 94 -3.32 0.00 6.38
CA ASN A 94 -4.66 0.48 6.74
C ASN A 94 -5.54 0.73 5.51
N GLY A 95 -4.94 1.19 4.42
CA GLY A 95 -5.67 1.48 3.19
C GLY A 95 -6.19 0.25 2.48
N LEU A 96 -5.33 -0.76 2.27
CA LEU A 96 -5.71 -2.03 1.63
C LEU A 96 -6.48 -2.94 2.59
N GLY A 97 -6.09 -2.96 3.85
CA GLY A 97 -6.67 -3.84 4.88
C GLY A 97 -8.06 -3.44 5.33
N ALA A 98 -8.61 -2.31 4.87
CA ALA A 98 -9.96 -1.88 5.21
C ALA A 98 -11.04 -2.85 4.70
N ASP A 99 -10.80 -3.49 3.56
CA ASP A 99 -11.80 -4.28 2.84
C ASP A 99 -11.40 -5.77 2.72
N ARG A 100 -10.14 -6.12 3.04
CA ARG A 100 -9.61 -7.49 2.89
C ARG A 100 -8.46 -7.75 3.87
N LYS A 101 -8.08 -9.02 4.06
CA LYS A 101 -6.84 -9.34 4.77
C LYS A 101 -5.61 -9.17 3.87
N VAL A 102 -4.48 -8.89 4.49
CA VAL A 102 -3.22 -8.60 3.80
C VAL A 102 -2.13 -9.55 4.31
N VAL A 103 -1.42 -10.22 3.41
CA VAL A 103 -0.11 -10.78 3.72
C VAL A 103 0.92 -9.72 3.39
N ILE A 104 1.66 -9.24 4.39
CA ILE A 104 2.59 -8.13 4.21
C ILE A 104 4.04 -8.60 4.27
N ILE A 105 4.88 -8.10 3.35
CA ILE A 105 6.33 -8.29 3.35
C ILE A 105 6.97 -7.03 3.94
N LEU A 106 7.68 -7.21 5.05
CA LEU A 106 8.35 -6.15 5.83
C LEU A 106 9.85 -6.44 5.94
N GLY A 107 10.65 -5.39 5.99
CA GLY A 107 12.06 -5.50 6.32
C GLY A 107 13.03 -4.82 5.37
N GLY A 108 14.31 -4.92 5.71
CA GLY A 108 15.39 -4.20 5.09
C GLY A 108 16.22 -3.42 6.11
N GLU A 109 16.76 -2.27 5.71
CA GLU A 109 17.51 -1.36 6.57
C GLU A 109 16.60 -0.30 7.21
N GLY A 110 16.32 -0.42 8.50
CA GLY A 110 15.37 0.43 9.24
C GLY A 110 15.91 1.80 9.66
N LYS A 111 17.21 2.03 9.57
CA LYS A 111 17.86 3.32 9.92
C LYS A 111 17.54 3.84 11.31
N GLY A 112 17.33 2.94 12.28
CA GLY A 112 17.05 3.28 13.68
C GLY A 112 15.64 3.83 13.95
N GLN A 113 14.69 3.68 13.02
CA GLN A 113 13.31 4.11 13.24
C GLN A 113 12.60 3.19 14.25
N ASP A 114 11.57 3.73 14.90
CA ASP A 114 10.67 2.98 15.77
C ASP A 114 9.64 2.20 14.95
N PHE A 115 9.59 0.87 15.12
CA PHE A 115 8.64 -0.02 14.45
C PHE A 115 7.33 -0.23 15.23
N SER A 116 7.22 0.27 16.47
CA SER A 116 6.04 0.07 17.32
C SER A 116 4.70 0.49 16.68
N PRO A 117 4.64 1.54 15.81
CA PRO A 117 3.39 1.91 15.16
C PRO A 117 2.84 0.85 14.18
N LEU A 118 3.65 -0.16 13.78
CA LEU A 118 3.19 -1.27 12.93
C LEU A 118 2.28 -2.25 13.68
N ALA A 119 2.43 -2.40 15.01
CA ALA A 119 1.76 -3.46 15.77
C ALA A 119 0.23 -3.42 15.62
N ALA A 120 -0.40 -2.30 15.88
CA ALA A 120 -1.86 -2.19 15.82
C ALA A 120 -2.45 -2.42 14.40
N PRO A 121 -1.91 -1.84 13.31
CA PRO A 121 -2.34 -2.15 11.95
C PRO A 121 -2.13 -3.61 11.55
N VAL A 122 -1.00 -4.23 11.94
CA VAL A 122 -0.71 -5.64 11.67
C VAL A 122 -1.75 -6.53 12.31
N VAL A 123 -2.02 -6.40 13.61
CA VAL A 123 -3.04 -7.20 14.31
C VAL A 123 -4.42 -7.05 13.64
N ARG A 124 -4.77 -5.85 13.21
CA ARG A 124 -6.09 -5.57 12.62
C ARG A 124 -6.24 -6.13 11.21
N HIS A 125 -5.24 -5.98 10.37
CA HIS A 125 -5.37 -6.15 8.93
C HIS A 125 -4.55 -7.29 8.36
N ALA A 126 -3.42 -7.67 8.98
CA ALA A 126 -2.58 -8.71 8.43
C ALA A 126 -3.18 -10.11 8.65
N ARG A 127 -2.96 -10.98 7.68
CA ARG A 127 -3.12 -12.42 7.80
C ARG A 127 -1.81 -13.09 8.24
N ALA A 128 -0.71 -12.60 7.69
CA ALA A 128 0.65 -13.00 8.04
C ALA A 128 1.62 -11.87 7.73
N VAL A 129 2.77 -11.89 8.36
CA VAL A 129 3.90 -10.99 8.09
C VAL A 129 5.08 -11.82 7.63
N ILE A 130 5.64 -11.50 6.48
CA ILE A 130 6.86 -12.09 5.97
C ILE A 130 7.99 -11.09 6.21
N LEU A 131 9.03 -11.52 6.88
CA LEU A 131 10.14 -10.69 7.32
C LEU A 131 11.38 -10.98 6.50
N ILE A 132 12.01 -9.94 5.93
CA ILE A 132 13.24 -10.05 5.15
C ILE A 132 14.28 -9.03 5.62
N GLY A 133 15.54 -9.28 5.28
CA GLY A 133 16.63 -8.32 5.44
C GLY A 133 17.13 -8.13 6.88
N ARG A 134 18.04 -7.17 6.99
CA ARG A 134 18.88 -6.99 8.17
C ARG A 134 18.12 -6.73 9.47
N ASP A 135 17.13 -5.84 9.43
CA ASP A 135 16.43 -5.40 10.64
C ASP A 135 15.09 -6.17 10.87
N ALA A 136 14.89 -7.28 10.16
CA ALA A 136 13.77 -8.21 10.40
C ALA A 136 13.64 -8.63 11.88
N PRO A 137 14.73 -8.92 12.63
CA PRO A 137 14.63 -9.25 14.05
C PRO A 137 14.06 -8.11 14.91
N LEU A 138 14.33 -6.84 14.57
CA LEU A 138 13.79 -5.68 15.28
C LEU A 138 12.29 -5.52 15.05
N ILE A 139 11.84 -5.74 13.81
CA ILE A 139 10.41 -5.72 13.47
C ILE A 139 9.71 -6.88 14.17
N ARG A 140 10.31 -8.08 14.15
CA ARG A 140 9.78 -9.25 14.84
C ARG A 140 9.56 -8.98 16.32
N ALA A 141 10.54 -8.42 17.01
CA ALA A 141 10.48 -8.16 18.45
C ALA A 141 9.29 -7.24 18.83
N VAL A 142 8.88 -6.34 17.92
CA VAL A 142 7.74 -5.45 18.13
C VAL A 142 6.40 -6.13 17.85
N LEU A 143 6.39 -7.13 16.95
CA LEU A 143 5.16 -7.80 16.49
C LEU A 143 4.88 -9.14 17.19
N ASP A 144 5.84 -9.68 17.96
CA ASP A 144 5.81 -11.03 18.52
C ASP A 144 4.71 -11.25 19.59
N ASP A 145 4.18 -10.16 20.17
CA ASP A 145 3.08 -10.21 21.15
C ASP A 145 1.69 -10.42 20.50
N GLY A 146 1.61 -10.49 19.17
CA GLY A 146 0.37 -10.61 18.40
C GLY A 146 0.11 -12.04 17.92
N ASP A 147 -1.18 -12.36 17.67
CA ASP A 147 -1.58 -13.67 17.11
C ASP A 147 -1.30 -13.82 15.60
N VAL A 148 -0.67 -12.80 14.96
CA VAL A 148 -0.39 -12.81 13.53
C VAL A 148 0.89 -13.61 13.25
N PRO A 149 0.86 -14.65 12.39
CA PRO A 149 2.05 -15.42 12.06
C PRO A 149 3.18 -14.57 11.47
N LEU A 150 4.39 -14.68 12.04
CA LEU A 150 5.61 -14.02 11.59
C LEU A 150 6.55 -15.07 10.99
N VAL A 151 6.87 -14.94 9.71
CA VAL A 151 7.71 -15.90 8.96
C VAL A 151 8.93 -15.18 8.42
N LEU A 152 10.12 -15.73 8.65
CA LEU A 152 11.36 -15.22 8.05
C LEU A 152 11.52 -15.79 6.64
N ALA A 153 11.99 -14.97 5.73
CA ALA A 153 12.37 -15.35 4.38
C ALA A 153 13.82 -14.94 4.10
N GLU A 154 14.53 -15.74 3.32
CA GLU A 154 15.94 -15.53 3.01
C GLU A 154 16.17 -14.61 1.80
N SER A 155 15.20 -14.58 0.88
CA SER A 155 15.22 -13.76 -0.33
C SER A 155 13.82 -13.16 -0.62
N MET A 156 13.72 -12.31 -1.65
CA MET A 156 12.43 -11.80 -2.10
C MET A 156 11.60 -12.89 -2.77
N GLU A 157 12.21 -13.79 -3.51
CA GLU A 157 11.57 -14.93 -4.16
C GLU A 157 10.95 -15.86 -3.11
N ASP A 158 11.71 -16.16 -2.04
CA ASP A 158 11.21 -16.94 -0.91
C ASP A 158 10.07 -16.21 -0.19
N ALA A 159 10.20 -14.89 0.02
CA ALA A 159 9.15 -14.07 0.63
C ALA A 159 7.85 -14.09 -0.18
N VAL A 160 7.92 -14.00 -1.51
CA VAL A 160 6.76 -14.06 -2.41
C VAL A 160 6.12 -15.45 -2.37
N ALA A 161 6.92 -16.51 -2.42
CA ALA A 161 6.42 -17.89 -2.34
C ALA A 161 5.70 -18.16 -1.01
N ILE A 162 6.29 -17.75 0.12
CA ILE A 162 5.69 -17.87 1.45
C ILE A 162 4.42 -17.02 1.55
N ALA A 163 4.47 -15.77 1.04
CA ALA A 163 3.32 -14.87 1.08
C ALA A 163 2.12 -15.46 0.32
N ASN A 164 2.36 -15.98 -0.88
CA ASN A 164 1.33 -16.67 -1.67
C ASN A 164 0.75 -17.90 -0.95
N ALA A 165 1.61 -18.72 -0.34
CA ALA A 165 1.17 -19.90 0.41
C ALA A 165 0.35 -19.56 1.66
N ARG A 166 0.48 -18.36 2.21
CA ARG A 166 -0.26 -17.84 3.38
C ARG A 166 -1.51 -17.07 3.02
N ALA A 167 -1.60 -16.55 1.79
CA ALA A 167 -2.76 -15.82 1.32
C ALA A 167 -3.93 -16.77 1.01
N HIS A 168 -5.14 -16.26 1.19
CA HIS A 168 -6.38 -16.91 0.79
C HIS A 168 -7.03 -16.12 -0.34
N ALA A 169 -7.93 -16.73 -1.10
CA ALA A 169 -8.71 -16.04 -2.12
C ALA A 169 -9.38 -14.78 -1.57
N GLY A 170 -9.24 -13.67 -2.27
CA GLY A 170 -9.71 -12.34 -1.88
C GLY A 170 -8.73 -11.54 -1.02
N ASP A 171 -7.61 -12.12 -0.58
CA ASP A 171 -6.55 -11.38 0.14
C ASP A 171 -5.70 -10.54 -0.82
N ALA A 172 -4.88 -9.68 -0.23
CA ALA A 172 -3.79 -8.99 -0.92
C ALA A 172 -2.43 -9.45 -0.39
N VAL A 173 -1.44 -9.54 -1.29
CA VAL A 173 -0.02 -9.58 -0.92
C VAL A 173 0.56 -8.18 -1.14
N LEU A 174 1.07 -7.56 -0.08
CA LEU A 174 1.61 -6.21 -0.10
C LEU A 174 3.10 -6.24 0.24
N MET A 175 3.96 -5.85 -0.69
CA MET A 175 5.35 -5.55 -0.40
C MET A 175 5.47 -4.06 -0.06
N SER A 176 5.39 -3.72 1.25
CA SER A 176 5.55 -2.37 1.80
C SER A 176 6.51 -2.43 2.99
N PRO A 177 7.80 -2.32 2.74
CA PRO A 177 8.87 -2.86 3.59
C PRO A 177 9.12 -2.09 4.88
N ALA A 178 8.60 -0.89 5.06
CA ALA A 178 8.91 0.05 6.15
C ALA A 178 10.40 0.46 6.24
N CYS A 179 11.27 -0.16 5.45
CA CYS A 179 12.72 -0.05 5.50
C CYS A 179 13.32 0.37 4.15
N ALA A 180 14.52 0.95 4.19
CA ALA A 180 15.35 1.08 2.99
C ALA A 180 15.80 -0.29 2.49
N SER A 181 16.32 -0.35 1.25
CA SER A 181 16.60 -1.60 0.55
C SER A 181 18.09 -1.96 0.46
N PHE A 182 18.97 -1.09 0.98
CA PHE A 182 20.41 -1.15 0.70
C PHE A 182 21.16 -2.33 1.34
N ASP A 183 20.53 -3.08 2.21
CA ASP A 183 21.04 -4.31 2.79
C ASP A 183 20.95 -5.53 1.86
N MET A 184 19.97 -5.53 0.95
CA MET A 184 19.71 -6.66 0.03
C MET A 184 19.67 -6.24 -1.44
N PHE A 185 19.44 -4.96 -1.75
CA PHE A 185 19.23 -4.45 -3.11
C PHE A 185 19.95 -3.12 -3.33
N ASP A 186 20.28 -2.78 -4.57
CA ASP A 186 20.96 -1.53 -4.93
C ASP A 186 20.12 -0.28 -4.56
N ASN A 187 18.82 -0.38 -4.70
CA ASN A 187 17.86 0.68 -4.40
C ASN A 187 16.43 0.12 -4.33
N TYR A 188 15.45 0.97 -3.98
CA TYR A 188 14.04 0.53 -3.90
C TYR A 188 13.46 0.09 -5.25
N GLY A 189 13.92 0.66 -6.37
CA GLY A 189 13.49 0.25 -7.72
C GLY A 189 14.00 -1.14 -8.09
N HIS A 190 15.25 -1.50 -7.69
CA HIS A 190 15.77 -2.85 -7.84
C HIS A 190 14.96 -3.84 -6.99
N ARG A 191 14.64 -3.51 -5.71
CA ARG A 191 13.76 -4.32 -4.86
C ARG A 191 12.40 -4.56 -5.52
N ALA A 192 11.80 -3.51 -6.08
CA ALA A 192 10.54 -3.62 -6.82
C ALA A 192 10.65 -4.55 -8.02
N ALA A 193 11.70 -4.42 -8.83
CA ALA A 193 11.90 -5.27 -9.99
C ALA A 193 12.03 -6.75 -9.61
N VAL A 194 12.78 -7.06 -8.54
CA VAL A 194 12.93 -8.43 -8.04
C VAL A 194 11.59 -8.96 -7.49
N PHE A 195 10.82 -8.14 -6.77
CA PHE A 195 9.49 -8.53 -6.30
C PHE A 195 8.54 -8.83 -7.46
N VAL A 196 8.44 -7.94 -8.44
CA VAL A 196 7.58 -8.13 -9.62
C VAL A 196 7.97 -9.39 -10.38
N GLN A 197 9.29 -9.61 -10.60
CA GLN A 197 9.77 -10.80 -11.29
C GLN A 197 9.42 -12.07 -10.51
N ALA A 198 9.59 -12.09 -9.20
CA ALA A 198 9.23 -13.24 -8.36
C ALA A 198 7.72 -13.56 -8.44
N VAL A 199 6.85 -12.54 -8.51
CA VAL A 199 5.40 -12.74 -8.71
C VAL A 199 5.11 -13.33 -10.08
N VAL A 200 5.75 -12.83 -11.14
CA VAL A 200 5.61 -13.33 -12.53
C VAL A 200 6.08 -14.78 -12.61
N ASP A 201 7.23 -15.10 -12.02
CA ASP A 201 7.80 -16.45 -12.04
C ASP A 201 6.90 -17.44 -11.27
N LEU A 202 6.32 -17.01 -10.16
CA LEU A 202 5.36 -17.79 -9.38
C LEU A 202 4.11 -18.14 -10.19
N ALA A 203 3.52 -17.18 -10.90
CA ALA A 203 2.36 -17.38 -11.75
C ALA A 203 2.69 -18.31 -12.92
N SER A 204 3.85 -18.08 -13.57
CA SER A 204 4.34 -18.90 -14.69
C SER A 204 4.60 -20.35 -14.29
N ALA A 205 5.18 -20.59 -13.10
CA ALA A 205 5.41 -21.93 -12.57
C ALA A 205 4.10 -22.69 -12.31
N ALA A 206 3.00 -21.98 -12.03
CA ALA A 206 1.67 -22.57 -11.90
C ALA A 206 0.93 -22.71 -13.24
N GLY A 207 1.52 -22.30 -14.36
CA GLY A 207 0.94 -22.36 -15.69
C GLY A 207 -0.16 -21.32 -15.94
N VAL A 208 -0.15 -20.21 -15.20
CA VAL A 208 -1.15 -19.15 -15.28
C VAL A 208 -0.46 -17.82 -15.66
N GLU A 209 -1.11 -17.02 -16.51
CA GLU A 209 -0.71 -15.64 -16.75
C GLU A 209 -1.22 -14.74 -15.64
N LEU A 210 -0.44 -13.70 -15.28
CA LEU A 210 -0.83 -12.72 -14.29
C LEU A 210 -1.96 -11.85 -14.87
N GLU A 211 -3.14 -11.91 -14.29
CA GLU A 211 -4.26 -11.08 -14.71
C GLU A 211 -4.04 -9.62 -14.30
N GLY A 212 -4.21 -8.69 -15.23
CA GLY A 212 -4.13 -7.25 -14.96
C GLY A 212 -2.71 -6.67 -14.88
N ALA A 213 -1.67 -7.43 -15.27
CA ALA A 213 -0.33 -6.87 -15.45
C ALA A 213 -0.36 -5.74 -16.50
N VAL A 214 0.08 -4.52 -16.11
CA VAL A 214 0.11 -3.32 -16.96
C VAL A 214 1.39 -3.25 -17.77
#